data_f062666b3f8111120f83db697b29097c
#
_entry.id   f062666b3f8111120f83db697b29097c
#
_cell.length_a   1.000
_cell.length_b   1.000
_cell.length_c   1.000
_cell.angle_alpha   90.00
_cell.angle_beta   90.00
_cell.angle_gamma   90.00
#
_symmetry.space_group_name_H-M   'P 1'
#
loop_
_entity.id
_entity.type
_entity.pdbx_description
1 polymer ?
#
loop_
_entity_poly.entity_id
_entity_poly.type
_entity_poly.pdbx_seq_one_letter_code
_entity_poly.pdbx_strand_id
1 'polypeptide(L)'
;MVLAFRVVEEQAMVEATPLPVEIALRDVSVSYPVALAGRKTVLSNLNLDIRAGEFVAVLGETGCGKSTLLRLVLGQEFPTAGSIVVDGKQVTRIDSRSGYVPQKYSLFPDRTMIENVMYGPENAYCGWLGRLLPSYRAFKRKLRVEAEEQLLRMGLRAGDLKKYPHQLSGGMQQRVAIAQALMMKPPVLLMDEAFSALDPSTRASLQQQLREIWQETRPTVLFVTHNTSEALLLASRLIVLGPHREHSSESNVLLDMPLPQFSDRISVRKQSREFHELREFVKRRAYGASPRHDEDQPVPEMDVRGDLQ
;
A
#
# COMPACT_ATOMS: atom_id res chain seq x y z
N MET A 1 7.78 -6.16 28.91
CA MET A 1 8.05 -6.47 27.48
C MET A 1 7.64 -7.90 27.11
N VAL A 2 8.03 -8.92 27.86
CA VAL A 2 7.65 -10.34 27.59
C VAL A 2 6.15 -10.62 27.83
N LEU A 3 5.49 -9.94 28.77
CA LEU A 3 4.06 -10.14 29.07
C LEU A 3 3.11 -9.57 27.98
N ALA A 4 3.46 -8.47 27.32
CA ALA A 4 2.63 -7.91 26.24
C ALA A 4 2.64 -8.80 24.99
N PHE A 5 3.76 -9.49 24.72
CA PHE A 5 3.84 -10.46 23.61
C PHE A 5 3.03 -11.73 23.89
N ARG A 6 2.93 -12.19 25.15
CA ARG A 6 2.13 -13.37 25.52
C ARG A 6 0.62 -13.16 25.37
N VAL A 7 0.12 -11.95 25.64
CA VAL A 7 -1.30 -11.63 25.49
C VAL A 7 -1.74 -11.61 24.02
N VAL A 8 -0.83 -11.27 23.09
CA VAL A 8 -1.10 -11.30 21.64
C VAL A 8 -1.17 -12.74 21.10
N GLU A 9 -0.37 -13.66 21.64
CA GLU A 9 -0.43 -15.07 21.26
C GLU A 9 -1.69 -15.79 21.78
N GLU A 10 -2.17 -15.46 22.98
CA GLU A 10 -3.35 -16.11 23.59
C GLU A 10 -4.68 -15.66 22.96
N GLN A 11 -4.79 -14.45 22.42
CA GLN A 11 -5.99 -13.96 21.73
C GLN A 11 -6.10 -14.42 20.26
N ALA A 12 -5.04 -14.99 19.68
CA ALA A 12 -5.04 -15.54 18.32
C ALA A 12 -5.55 -16.97 18.21
N MET A 13 -5.84 -17.65 19.32
CA MET A 13 -6.32 -19.04 19.33
C MET A 13 -7.85 -19.17 19.38
N VAL A 14 -8.60 -18.36 18.65
CA VAL A 14 -9.94 -18.75 18.22
C VAL A 14 -9.76 -19.53 16.94
N GLU A 15 -10.21 -20.80 16.89
CA GLU A 15 -10.19 -21.69 15.74
C GLU A 15 -10.99 -21.13 14.55
N ALA A 16 -10.44 -20.09 13.92
CA ALA A 16 -10.88 -19.68 12.60
C ALA A 16 -10.05 -20.45 11.59
N THR A 17 -10.69 -21.18 10.68
CA THR A 17 -10.05 -21.79 9.52
C THR A 17 -9.07 -20.78 8.93
N PRO A 18 -7.76 -21.10 8.80
CA PRO A 18 -6.79 -20.14 8.31
C PRO A 18 -7.21 -19.65 6.93
N LEU A 19 -7.27 -18.33 6.76
CA LEU A 19 -7.60 -17.72 5.48
C LEU A 19 -6.64 -18.24 4.39
N PRO A 20 -7.12 -18.44 3.16
CA PRO A 20 -6.28 -18.93 2.07
C PRO A 20 -5.10 -17.98 1.82
N VAL A 21 -3.99 -18.54 1.36
CA VAL A 21 -2.82 -17.77 0.94
C VAL A 21 -3.15 -17.10 -0.38
N GLU A 22 -3.14 -15.77 -0.38
CA GLU A 22 -3.44 -14.95 -1.56
C GLU A 22 -2.19 -14.65 -2.37
N ILE A 23 -1.05 -14.40 -1.69
CA ILE A 23 0.24 -14.17 -2.34
C ILE A 23 1.27 -15.09 -1.69
N ALA A 24 1.90 -15.94 -2.49
CA ALA A 24 2.97 -16.84 -2.05
C ALA A 24 4.24 -16.60 -2.85
N LEU A 25 5.35 -16.34 -2.15
CA LEU A 25 6.69 -16.30 -2.69
C LEU A 25 7.45 -17.53 -2.22
N ARG A 26 8.13 -18.21 -3.14
CA ARG A 26 8.91 -19.44 -2.85
C ARG A 26 10.31 -19.27 -3.42
N ASP A 27 11.30 -19.19 -2.53
CA ASP A 27 12.73 -19.09 -2.84
C ASP A 27 13.07 -17.95 -3.82
N VAL A 28 12.30 -16.83 -3.73
CA VAL A 28 12.37 -15.74 -4.69
C VAL A 28 13.66 -14.95 -4.53
N SER A 29 14.43 -14.89 -5.61
CA SER A 29 15.65 -14.07 -5.70
C SER A 29 15.64 -13.22 -6.96
N VAL A 30 16.14 -11.98 -6.84
CA VAL A 30 16.27 -11.03 -7.96
C VAL A 30 17.66 -10.43 -8.00
N SER A 31 18.32 -10.56 -9.15
CA SER A 31 19.63 -10.00 -9.40
C SER A 31 19.67 -9.27 -10.74
N TYR A 32 20.16 -8.05 -10.72
CA TYR A 32 20.31 -7.21 -11.93
C TYR A 32 21.76 -7.23 -12.43
N PRO A 33 21.99 -7.21 -13.75
CA PRO A 33 23.33 -7.03 -14.30
C PRO A 33 23.85 -5.63 -13.99
N VAL A 34 25.11 -5.54 -13.53
CA VAL A 34 25.79 -4.26 -13.27
C VAL A 34 27.05 -4.23 -14.12
N ALA A 35 27.25 -3.15 -14.89
CA ALA A 35 28.44 -2.97 -15.72
C ALA A 35 29.70 -3.07 -14.85
N LEU A 36 30.67 -3.90 -15.28
CA LEU A 36 31.97 -4.15 -14.62
C LEU A 36 31.90 -4.88 -13.26
N ALA A 37 30.74 -5.00 -12.60
CA ALA A 37 30.60 -5.61 -11.27
C ALA A 37 29.83 -6.96 -11.27
N GLY A 38 29.48 -7.51 -12.44
CA GLY A 38 28.76 -8.77 -12.55
C GLY A 38 27.25 -8.62 -12.28
N ARG A 39 26.74 -9.14 -11.18
CA ARG A 39 25.32 -9.08 -10.82
C ARG A 39 25.16 -8.53 -9.41
N LYS A 40 24.22 -7.59 -9.24
CA LYS A 40 23.80 -7.08 -7.94
C LYS A 40 22.49 -7.76 -7.53
N THR A 41 22.53 -8.55 -6.46
CA THR A 41 21.34 -9.14 -5.87
C THR A 41 20.62 -8.09 -5.02
N VAL A 42 19.31 -7.97 -5.24
CA VAL A 42 18.42 -7.04 -4.51
C VAL A 42 17.51 -7.78 -3.57
N LEU A 43 16.94 -8.89 -4.02
CA LEU A 43 16.14 -9.80 -3.19
C LEU A 43 16.82 -11.16 -3.18
N SER A 44 16.91 -11.79 -2.01
CA SER A 44 17.55 -13.10 -1.83
C SER A 44 16.67 -14.02 -1.02
N ASN A 45 16.38 -15.18 -1.58
CA ASN A 45 15.68 -16.30 -0.93
C ASN A 45 14.46 -15.88 -0.10
N LEU A 46 13.58 -15.04 -0.71
CA LEU A 46 12.35 -14.63 -0.06
C LEU A 46 11.33 -15.78 -0.07
N ASN A 47 10.87 -16.12 1.12
CA ASN A 47 9.76 -17.03 1.36
C ASN A 47 8.72 -16.30 2.20
N LEU A 48 7.56 -15.97 1.59
CA LEU A 48 6.50 -15.20 2.23
C LEU A 48 5.15 -15.75 1.83
N ASP A 49 4.25 -15.87 2.81
CA ASP A 49 2.85 -16.17 2.62
C ASP A 49 2.01 -15.00 3.15
N ILE A 50 1.25 -14.36 2.27
CA ILE A 50 0.30 -13.29 2.61
C ILE A 50 -1.10 -13.88 2.42
N ARG A 51 -1.89 -13.84 3.48
CA ARG A 51 -3.23 -14.41 3.50
C ARG A 51 -4.25 -13.44 2.95
N ALA A 52 -5.34 -13.97 2.41
CA ALA A 52 -6.46 -13.17 1.93
C ALA A 52 -6.97 -12.19 3.02
N GLY A 53 -7.19 -10.95 2.64
CA GLY A 53 -7.66 -9.90 3.55
C GLY A 53 -6.62 -9.33 4.53
N GLU A 54 -5.34 -9.78 4.49
CA GLU A 54 -4.27 -9.13 5.26
C GLU A 54 -3.93 -7.75 4.68
N PHE A 55 -3.62 -6.81 5.57
CA PHE A 55 -2.95 -5.57 5.22
C PHE A 55 -1.49 -5.67 5.64
N VAL A 56 -0.61 -5.96 4.69
CA VAL A 56 0.82 -6.15 4.96
C VAL A 56 1.59 -4.89 4.57
N ALA A 57 2.29 -4.31 5.53
CA ALA A 57 3.25 -3.24 5.25
C ALA A 57 4.65 -3.81 5.05
N VAL A 58 5.33 -3.35 4.01
CA VAL A 58 6.74 -3.65 3.73
C VAL A 58 7.55 -2.39 3.97
N LEU A 59 8.36 -2.41 5.04
CA LEU A 59 9.24 -1.33 5.46
C LEU A 59 10.68 -1.65 5.12
N GLY A 60 11.51 -0.64 4.93
CA GLY A 60 12.95 -0.80 4.75
C GLY A 60 13.60 0.41 4.10
N GLU A 61 14.92 0.45 4.08
CA GLU A 61 15.70 1.53 3.48
C GLU A 61 15.49 1.65 1.97
N THR A 62 15.85 2.81 1.42
CA THR A 62 15.84 3.01 -0.03
C THR A 62 16.80 2.03 -0.69
N GLY A 63 16.33 1.34 -1.73
CA GLY A 63 17.14 0.37 -2.48
C GLY A 63 17.17 -1.06 -1.91
N CYS A 64 16.49 -1.38 -0.79
CA CYS A 64 16.43 -2.74 -0.24
C CYS A 64 15.52 -3.72 -1.00
N GLY A 65 14.83 -3.27 -2.07
CA GLY A 65 14.03 -4.14 -2.94
C GLY A 65 12.51 -4.04 -2.77
N LYS A 66 11.97 -3.10 -2.00
CA LYS A 66 10.52 -2.94 -1.77
C LYS A 66 9.72 -2.78 -3.07
N SER A 67 10.10 -1.84 -3.91
CA SER A 67 9.40 -1.62 -5.21
C SER A 67 9.66 -2.78 -6.18
N THR A 68 10.81 -3.47 -6.08
CA THR A 68 11.06 -4.71 -6.82
C THR A 68 10.06 -5.79 -6.40
N LEU A 69 9.83 -5.98 -5.10
CA LEU A 69 8.84 -6.92 -4.59
C LEU A 69 7.44 -6.61 -5.13
N LEU A 70 7.01 -5.34 -5.12
CA LEU A 70 5.71 -4.96 -5.71
C LEU A 70 5.63 -5.29 -7.21
N ARG A 71 6.68 -4.97 -7.98
CA ARG A 71 6.72 -5.24 -9.43
C ARG A 71 6.69 -6.73 -9.75
N LEU A 72 7.32 -7.55 -8.92
CA LEU A 72 7.24 -9.00 -9.02
C LEU A 72 5.82 -9.52 -8.79
N VAL A 73 5.15 -9.08 -7.72
CA VAL A 73 3.76 -9.47 -7.41
C VAL A 73 2.80 -8.98 -8.50
N LEU A 74 3.03 -7.79 -9.06
CA LEU A 74 2.25 -7.23 -10.17
C LEU A 74 2.52 -7.96 -11.51
N GLY A 75 3.61 -8.73 -11.63
CA GLY A 75 4.02 -9.38 -12.87
C GLY A 75 4.66 -8.44 -13.90
N GLN A 76 5.15 -7.28 -13.46
CA GLN A 76 5.96 -6.36 -14.29
C GLN A 76 7.43 -6.81 -14.39
N GLU A 77 7.90 -7.52 -13.39
CA GLU A 77 9.22 -8.14 -13.35
C GLU A 77 9.07 -9.62 -12.96
N PHE A 78 10.09 -10.41 -13.28
CA PHE A 78 10.14 -11.82 -12.96
C PHE A 78 11.34 -12.14 -12.09
N PRO A 79 11.23 -13.09 -11.15
CA PRO A 79 12.36 -13.46 -10.31
C PRO A 79 13.47 -14.13 -11.14
N THR A 80 14.72 -13.93 -10.72
CA THR A 80 15.88 -14.64 -11.30
C THR A 80 15.88 -16.11 -10.88
N ALA A 81 15.33 -16.41 -9.69
CA ALA A 81 15.10 -17.76 -9.16
C ALA A 81 13.85 -17.77 -8.29
N GLY A 82 13.25 -18.94 -8.13
CA GLY A 82 12.03 -19.11 -7.35
C GLY A 82 10.76 -18.86 -8.15
N SER A 83 9.63 -18.78 -7.46
CA SER A 83 8.31 -18.59 -8.08
C SER A 83 7.39 -17.74 -7.21
N ILE A 84 6.41 -17.09 -7.86
CA ILE A 84 5.41 -16.25 -7.21
C ILE A 84 4.03 -16.72 -7.67
N VAL A 85 3.13 -16.89 -6.71
CA VAL A 85 1.74 -17.27 -6.93
C VAL A 85 0.85 -16.18 -6.33
N VAL A 86 -0.13 -15.71 -7.10
CA VAL A 86 -1.15 -14.72 -6.66
C VAL A 86 -2.52 -15.28 -7.02
N ASP A 87 -3.44 -15.30 -6.06
CA ASP A 87 -4.78 -15.87 -6.23
C ASP A 87 -4.72 -17.29 -6.84
N GLY A 88 -3.83 -18.15 -6.31
CA GLY A 88 -3.64 -19.52 -6.76
C GLY A 88 -3.01 -19.70 -8.15
N LYS A 89 -2.59 -18.62 -8.83
CA LYS A 89 -1.99 -18.63 -10.17
C LYS A 89 -0.55 -18.15 -10.14
N GLN A 90 0.31 -18.88 -10.84
CA GLN A 90 1.70 -18.43 -11.01
C GLN A 90 1.74 -17.13 -11.82
N VAL A 91 2.53 -16.18 -11.32
CA VAL A 91 2.72 -14.88 -11.98
C VAL A 91 3.68 -15.07 -13.17
N THR A 92 3.12 -15.01 -14.38
CA THR A 92 3.87 -15.11 -15.65
C THR A 92 3.66 -13.88 -16.54
N ARG A 93 2.77 -12.97 -16.15
CA ARG A 93 2.43 -11.71 -16.83
C ARG A 93 1.72 -10.78 -15.87
N ILE A 94 1.54 -9.53 -16.27
CA ILE A 94 0.73 -8.57 -15.51
C ILE A 94 -0.71 -9.08 -15.40
N ASP A 95 -1.19 -9.17 -14.15
CA ASP A 95 -2.59 -9.51 -13.88
C ASP A 95 -3.41 -8.24 -13.73
N SER A 96 -4.33 -8.01 -14.67
CA SER A 96 -5.24 -6.85 -14.67
C SER A 96 -6.25 -6.85 -13.50
N ARG A 97 -6.34 -7.95 -12.73
CA ARG A 97 -7.18 -8.02 -11.54
C ARG A 97 -6.53 -7.42 -10.29
N SER A 98 -5.22 -7.22 -10.30
CA SER A 98 -4.50 -6.54 -9.22
C SER A 98 -4.69 -5.03 -9.35
N GLY A 99 -5.09 -4.38 -8.26
CA GLY A 99 -5.09 -2.92 -8.15
C GLY A 99 -3.67 -2.42 -7.86
N TYR A 100 -3.24 -1.36 -8.53
CA TYR A 100 -1.93 -0.76 -8.28
C TYR A 100 -2.02 0.75 -8.10
N VAL A 101 -1.47 1.23 -6.99
CA VAL A 101 -1.33 2.66 -6.69
C VAL A 101 0.16 3.00 -6.68
N PRO A 102 0.69 3.64 -7.72
CA PRO A 102 2.11 4.01 -7.81
C PRO A 102 2.46 5.19 -6.91
N GLN A 103 3.74 5.38 -6.64
CA GLN A 103 4.27 6.51 -5.86
C GLN A 103 3.92 7.87 -6.49
N LYS A 104 4.02 7.98 -7.81
CA LYS A 104 3.52 9.12 -8.58
C LYS A 104 2.22 8.71 -9.25
N TYR A 105 1.13 9.38 -8.90
CA TYR A 105 -0.19 9.10 -9.46
C TYR A 105 -0.17 9.12 -10.98
N SER A 106 -0.70 8.05 -11.60
CA SER A 106 -0.79 7.89 -13.05
C SER A 106 -2.24 8.09 -13.50
N LEU A 107 -2.70 9.35 -13.44
CA LEU A 107 -4.01 9.70 -13.97
C LEU A 107 -3.91 10.07 -15.45
N PHE A 108 -4.91 9.71 -16.23
CA PHE A 108 -5.02 10.13 -17.62
C PHE A 108 -5.30 11.63 -17.68
N PRO A 109 -4.41 12.44 -18.27
CA PRO A 109 -4.51 13.90 -18.22
C PRO A 109 -5.68 14.47 -19.06
N ASP A 110 -6.13 13.70 -20.03
CA ASP A 110 -7.23 13.99 -20.97
C ASP A 110 -8.61 13.55 -20.45
N ARG A 111 -8.68 13.00 -19.24
CA ARG A 111 -9.90 12.51 -18.59
C ARG A 111 -10.19 13.26 -17.32
N THR A 112 -11.48 13.47 -17.07
CA THR A 112 -11.94 14.04 -15.80
C THR A 112 -11.69 13.05 -14.64
N MET A 113 -11.81 13.53 -13.40
CA MET A 113 -11.67 12.74 -12.19
C MET A 113 -12.54 11.47 -12.23
N ILE A 114 -13.83 11.63 -12.54
CA ILE A 114 -14.78 10.50 -12.59
C ILE A 114 -14.48 9.55 -13.76
N GLU A 115 -14.04 10.06 -14.90
CA GLU A 115 -13.66 9.24 -16.07
C GLU A 115 -12.39 8.44 -15.82
N ASN A 116 -11.44 8.97 -15.05
CA ASN A 116 -10.27 8.22 -14.59
C ASN A 116 -10.69 6.99 -13.78
N VAL A 117 -11.59 7.16 -12.82
CA VAL A 117 -12.06 6.06 -11.96
C VAL A 117 -12.86 5.02 -12.75
N MET A 118 -13.67 5.46 -13.71
CA MET A 118 -14.48 4.58 -14.57
C MET A 118 -13.66 3.79 -15.60
N TYR A 119 -12.44 4.23 -15.92
CA TYR A 119 -11.66 3.73 -17.05
C TYR A 119 -11.38 2.22 -17.00
N GLY A 120 -10.92 1.70 -15.86
CA GLY A 120 -10.62 0.28 -15.69
C GLY A 120 -11.84 -0.62 -15.91
N PRO A 121 -12.93 -0.44 -15.14
CA PRO A 121 -14.15 -1.23 -15.30
C PRO A 121 -14.80 -1.09 -16.68
N GLU A 122 -14.76 0.12 -17.29
CA GLU A 122 -15.31 0.35 -18.62
C GLU A 122 -14.59 -0.47 -19.69
N ASN A 123 -13.26 -0.60 -19.60
CA ASN A 123 -12.48 -1.41 -20.54
C ASN A 123 -12.59 -2.91 -20.27
N ALA A 124 -12.75 -3.31 -19.00
CA ALA A 124 -12.90 -4.71 -18.63
C ALA A 124 -14.26 -5.29 -19.03
N TYR A 125 -15.32 -4.46 -19.01
CA TYR A 125 -16.69 -4.89 -19.31
C TYR A 125 -16.89 -5.25 -20.77
N CYS A 126 -16.36 -4.43 -21.69
CA CYS A 126 -16.52 -4.68 -23.12
C CYS A 126 -15.38 -4.05 -23.93
N GLY A 127 -14.93 -4.78 -24.95
CA GLY A 127 -14.06 -4.19 -25.97
C GLY A 127 -14.80 -3.08 -26.76
N TRP A 128 -14.11 -2.51 -27.75
CA TRP A 128 -14.63 -1.39 -28.54
C TRP A 128 -15.99 -1.68 -29.22
N LEU A 129 -16.25 -2.92 -29.68
CA LEU A 129 -17.51 -3.35 -30.26
C LEU A 129 -18.66 -3.39 -29.24
N GLY A 130 -18.39 -3.79 -27.99
CA GLY A 130 -19.42 -3.84 -26.97
C GLY A 130 -19.96 -2.47 -26.57
N ARG A 131 -19.25 -1.38 -26.87
CA ARG A 131 -19.71 0.01 -26.66
C ARG A 131 -20.85 0.43 -27.56
N LEU A 132 -21.12 -0.32 -28.65
CA LEU A 132 -22.23 -0.11 -29.55
C LEU A 132 -23.53 -0.73 -29.05
N LEU A 133 -23.48 -1.60 -28.05
CA LEU A 133 -24.67 -2.28 -27.55
C LEU A 133 -25.54 -1.34 -26.69
N PRO A 134 -26.87 -1.46 -26.76
CA PRO A 134 -27.80 -0.68 -25.92
C PRO A 134 -27.54 -0.89 -24.42
N SER A 135 -27.13 -2.09 -23.99
CA SER A 135 -26.78 -2.43 -22.62
C SER A 135 -25.61 -1.63 -22.08
N TYR A 136 -24.71 -1.16 -22.94
CA TYR A 136 -23.57 -0.34 -22.54
C TYR A 136 -23.98 0.99 -21.90
N ARG A 137 -25.05 1.63 -22.40
CA ARG A 137 -25.53 2.90 -21.81
C ARG A 137 -26.04 2.71 -20.38
N ALA A 138 -26.75 1.61 -20.14
CA ALA A 138 -27.22 1.25 -18.79
C ALA A 138 -26.07 0.93 -17.86
N PHE A 139 -25.10 0.12 -18.32
CA PHE A 139 -23.87 -0.20 -17.60
C PHE A 139 -23.09 1.07 -17.24
N LYS A 140 -22.81 1.95 -18.20
CA LYS A 140 -22.06 3.19 -17.98
C LYS A 140 -22.75 4.12 -16.97
N ARG A 141 -24.08 4.16 -16.96
CA ARG A 141 -24.84 4.95 -15.97
C ARG A 141 -24.64 4.38 -14.57
N LYS A 142 -24.74 3.06 -14.40
CA LYS A 142 -24.50 2.40 -13.12
C LYS A 142 -23.06 2.60 -12.64
N LEU A 143 -22.10 2.38 -13.53
CA LEU A 143 -20.67 2.58 -13.26
C LEU A 143 -20.36 4.00 -12.81
N ARG A 144 -21.04 5.01 -13.41
CA ARG A 144 -20.87 6.41 -13.02
C ARG A 144 -21.34 6.67 -11.59
N VAL A 145 -22.46 6.09 -11.18
CA VAL A 145 -22.96 6.21 -9.80
C VAL A 145 -21.97 5.57 -8.82
N GLU A 146 -21.49 4.36 -9.11
CA GLU A 146 -20.50 3.67 -8.27
C GLU A 146 -19.17 4.46 -8.19
N ALA A 147 -18.72 5.06 -9.30
CA ALA A 147 -17.50 5.88 -9.32
C ALA A 147 -17.68 7.18 -8.53
N GLU A 148 -18.85 7.82 -8.59
CA GLU A 148 -19.18 8.99 -7.80
C GLU A 148 -19.18 8.67 -6.30
N GLU A 149 -19.85 7.60 -5.88
CA GLU A 149 -19.86 7.13 -4.50
C GLU A 149 -18.44 6.83 -4.00
N GLN A 150 -17.62 6.17 -4.80
CA GLN A 150 -16.24 5.85 -4.45
C GLN A 150 -15.39 7.11 -4.25
N LEU A 151 -15.55 8.12 -5.12
CA LEU A 151 -14.84 9.40 -5.00
C LEU A 151 -15.30 10.19 -3.77
N LEU A 152 -16.59 10.19 -3.46
CA LEU A 152 -17.14 10.83 -2.27
C LEU A 152 -16.63 10.14 -0.98
N ARG A 153 -16.54 8.82 -0.98
CA ARG A 153 -15.93 8.04 0.14
C ARG A 153 -14.45 8.38 0.34
N MET A 154 -13.74 8.73 -0.74
CA MET A 154 -12.38 9.26 -0.65
C MET A 154 -12.32 10.73 -0.18
N GLY A 155 -13.44 11.33 0.24
CA GLY A 155 -13.52 12.70 0.75
C GLY A 155 -13.40 13.78 -0.34
N LEU A 156 -13.64 13.44 -1.59
CA LEU A 156 -13.72 14.39 -2.71
C LEU A 156 -15.14 14.99 -2.79
N ARG A 157 -15.26 16.18 -3.34
CA ARG A 157 -16.54 16.89 -3.41
C ARG A 157 -17.24 16.62 -4.74
N ALA A 158 -18.57 16.46 -4.73
CA ALA A 158 -19.37 16.25 -5.93
C ALA A 158 -19.15 17.33 -7.03
N GLY A 159 -18.93 18.59 -6.63
CA GLY A 159 -18.62 19.69 -7.55
C GLY A 159 -17.28 19.57 -8.29
N ASP A 160 -16.37 18.72 -7.82
CA ASP A 160 -15.03 18.56 -8.39
C ASP A 160 -14.95 17.41 -9.39
N LEU A 161 -15.95 16.54 -9.48
CA LEU A 161 -15.91 15.28 -10.26
C LEU A 161 -15.59 15.47 -11.76
N LYS A 162 -15.90 16.64 -12.31
CA LYS A 162 -15.64 17.00 -13.72
C LYS A 162 -14.28 17.68 -13.93
N LYS A 163 -13.49 17.90 -12.88
CA LYS A 163 -12.15 18.49 -13.00
C LYS A 163 -11.17 17.50 -13.62
N TYR A 164 -10.22 18.04 -14.36
CA TYR A 164 -9.09 17.31 -14.93
C TYR A 164 -7.93 17.23 -13.94
N PRO A 165 -6.99 16.27 -14.09
CA PRO A 165 -5.86 16.11 -13.17
C PRO A 165 -5.08 17.39 -12.91
N HIS A 166 -4.79 18.21 -13.91
CA HIS A 166 -4.07 19.47 -13.78
C HIS A 166 -4.79 20.54 -12.94
N GLN A 167 -6.08 20.37 -12.66
CA GLN A 167 -6.90 21.25 -11.82
C GLN A 167 -7.01 20.74 -10.38
N LEU A 168 -6.38 19.63 -10.05
CA LEU A 168 -6.44 18.96 -8.76
C LEU A 168 -5.15 19.21 -7.95
N SER A 169 -5.26 19.36 -6.64
CA SER A 169 -4.10 19.28 -5.76
C SER A 169 -3.50 17.87 -5.77
N GLY A 170 -2.23 17.72 -5.38
CA GLY A 170 -1.58 16.41 -5.29
C GLY A 170 -2.35 15.43 -4.42
N GLY A 171 -2.89 15.89 -3.29
CA GLY A 171 -3.72 15.07 -2.42
C GLY A 171 -5.04 14.64 -3.06
N MET A 172 -5.66 15.49 -3.87
CA MET A 172 -6.85 15.11 -4.63
C MET A 172 -6.51 14.08 -5.71
N GLN A 173 -5.41 14.26 -6.43
CA GLN A 173 -4.96 13.30 -7.44
C GLN A 173 -4.67 11.92 -6.83
N GLN A 174 -4.06 11.87 -5.65
CA GLN A 174 -3.80 10.63 -4.92
C GLN A 174 -5.10 9.92 -4.51
N ARG A 175 -6.09 10.67 -4.02
CA ARG A 175 -7.43 10.12 -3.70
C ARG A 175 -8.11 9.52 -4.93
N VAL A 176 -7.99 10.18 -6.10
CA VAL A 176 -8.50 9.65 -7.37
C VAL A 176 -7.77 8.38 -7.78
N ALA A 177 -6.44 8.33 -7.65
CA ALA A 177 -5.64 7.14 -7.99
C ALA A 177 -6.01 5.93 -7.12
N ILE A 178 -6.22 6.14 -5.82
CA ILE A 178 -6.69 5.08 -4.91
C ILE A 178 -8.12 4.65 -5.27
N ALA A 179 -9.03 5.61 -5.51
CA ALA A 179 -10.39 5.30 -5.95
C ALA A 179 -10.41 4.50 -7.25
N GLN A 180 -9.55 4.85 -8.22
CA GLN A 180 -9.38 4.14 -9.49
C GLN A 180 -8.93 2.69 -9.28
N ALA A 181 -7.94 2.46 -8.42
CA ALA A 181 -7.45 1.12 -8.12
C ALA A 181 -8.51 0.26 -7.41
N LEU A 182 -9.27 0.84 -6.48
CA LEU A 182 -10.34 0.15 -5.74
C LEU A 182 -11.59 -0.12 -6.58
N MET A 183 -11.83 0.66 -7.63
CA MET A 183 -13.04 0.54 -8.45
C MET A 183 -13.17 -0.81 -9.16
N MET A 184 -12.05 -1.47 -9.43
CA MET A 184 -12.00 -2.83 -9.98
C MET A 184 -12.32 -3.92 -8.93
N LYS A 185 -12.49 -3.54 -7.66
CA LYS A 185 -12.66 -4.49 -6.53
C LYS A 185 -11.58 -5.58 -6.55
N PRO A 186 -10.31 -5.18 -6.60
CA PRO A 186 -9.21 -6.13 -6.79
C PRO A 186 -9.08 -7.05 -5.56
N PRO A 187 -8.80 -8.36 -5.75
CA PRO A 187 -8.45 -9.24 -4.64
C PRO A 187 -7.15 -8.80 -3.96
N VAL A 188 -6.21 -8.26 -4.75
CA VAL A 188 -4.92 -7.75 -4.27
C VAL A 188 -4.75 -6.29 -4.65
N LEU A 189 -4.47 -5.43 -3.67
CA LEU A 189 -4.15 -4.01 -3.83
C LEU A 189 -2.68 -3.76 -3.49
N LEU A 190 -1.91 -3.33 -4.45
CA LEU A 190 -0.50 -2.99 -4.33
C LEU A 190 -0.34 -1.48 -4.23
N MET A 191 0.38 -1.00 -3.22
CA MET A 191 0.55 0.44 -2.97
C MET A 191 2.03 0.77 -2.77
N ASP A 192 2.60 1.58 -3.65
CA ASP A 192 4.00 2.01 -3.58
C ASP A 192 4.09 3.45 -3.07
N GLU A 193 4.52 3.62 -1.82
CA GLU A 193 4.72 4.93 -1.15
C GLU A 193 3.56 5.93 -1.36
N ALA A 194 2.33 5.44 -1.33
CA ALA A 194 1.13 6.16 -1.75
C ALA A 194 0.83 7.45 -0.95
N PHE A 195 1.49 7.70 0.16
CA PHE A 195 1.26 8.87 1.02
C PHE A 195 2.45 9.82 1.10
N SER A 196 3.58 9.51 0.45
CA SER A 196 4.86 10.23 0.61
C SER A 196 4.78 11.71 0.19
N ALA A 197 4.02 12.01 -0.85
CA ALA A 197 3.89 13.37 -1.42
C ALA A 197 2.79 14.24 -0.78
N LEU A 198 2.16 13.78 0.32
CA LEU A 198 1.02 14.45 0.94
C LEU A 198 1.43 15.27 2.16
N ASP A 199 0.77 16.41 2.36
CA ASP A 199 0.86 17.15 3.60
C ASP A 199 0.30 16.34 4.80
N PRO A 200 0.72 16.62 6.04
CA PRO A 200 0.37 15.79 7.21
C PRO A 200 -1.14 15.66 7.45
N SER A 201 -1.93 16.71 7.19
CA SER A 201 -3.37 16.72 7.45
C SER A 201 -4.12 15.87 6.41
N THR A 202 -3.81 16.05 5.14
CA THR A 202 -4.37 15.27 4.02
C THR A 202 -3.97 13.80 4.15
N ARG A 203 -2.71 13.51 4.52
CA ARG A 203 -2.20 12.17 4.76
C ARG A 203 -2.99 11.45 5.85
N ALA A 204 -3.18 12.07 7.02
CA ALA A 204 -3.93 11.47 8.12
C ALA A 204 -5.39 11.16 7.75
N SER A 205 -6.05 12.10 7.05
CA SER A 205 -7.42 11.91 6.57
C SER A 205 -7.52 10.74 5.58
N LEU A 206 -6.60 10.67 4.61
CA LEU A 206 -6.61 9.61 3.60
C LEU A 206 -6.27 8.22 4.18
N GLN A 207 -5.35 8.17 5.13
CA GLN A 207 -5.02 6.95 5.87
C GLN A 207 -6.22 6.40 6.63
N GLN A 208 -6.96 7.28 7.30
CA GLN A 208 -8.19 6.91 8.02
C GLN A 208 -9.25 6.35 7.06
N GLN A 209 -9.49 7.02 5.93
CA GLN A 209 -10.44 6.58 4.91
C GLN A 209 -10.05 5.23 4.28
N LEU A 210 -8.76 5.05 3.95
CA LEU A 210 -8.28 3.78 3.42
C LEU A 210 -8.47 2.63 4.41
N ARG A 211 -8.21 2.88 5.70
CA ARG A 211 -8.40 1.90 6.75
C ARG A 211 -9.87 1.49 6.88
N GLU A 212 -10.80 2.45 6.86
CA GLU A 212 -12.24 2.21 6.90
C GLU A 212 -12.69 1.35 5.72
N ILE A 213 -12.25 1.68 4.49
CA ILE A 213 -12.54 0.91 3.29
C ILE A 213 -11.97 -0.51 3.40
N TRP A 214 -10.73 -0.64 3.87
CA TRP A 214 -10.12 -1.97 4.06
C TRP A 214 -10.88 -2.80 5.09
N GLN A 215 -11.35 -2.21 6.18
CA GLN A 215 -12.15 -2.92 7.19
C GLN A 215 -13.48 -3.42 6.64
N GLU A 216 -14.09 -2.69 5.72
CA GLU A 216 -15.37 -3.07 5.09
C GLU A 216 -15.21 -4.11 3.98
N THR A 217 -14.22 -3.94 3.10
CA THR A 217 -14.10 -4.72 1.86
C THR A 217 -13.04 -5.81 1.91
N ARG A 218 -12.11 -5.73 2.88
CA ARG A 218 -11.05 -6.72 3.14
C ARG A 218 -10.25 -7.18 1.92
N PRO A 219 -9.82 -6.30 1.01
CA PRO A 219 -8.86 -6.69 0.00
C PRO A 219 -7.54 -7.07 0.66
N THR A 220 -6.77 -7.95 0.03
CA THR A 220 -5.38 -8.20 0.44
C THR A 220 -4.53 -7.02 0.01
N VAL A 221 -3.87 -6.35 0.95
CA VAL A 221 -3.07 -5.15 0.66
C VAL A 221 -1.60 -5.41 0.89
N LEU A 222 -0.77 -5.12 -0.10
CA LEU A 222 0.69 -5.04 0.03
C LEU A 222 1.11 -3.58 -0.13
N PHE A 223 1.46 -2.95 0.99
CA PHE A 223 1.79 -1.53 1.10
C PHE A 223 3.27 -1.34 1.37
N VAL A 224 3.97 -0.71 0.44
CA VAL A 224 5.38 -0.34 0.58
C VAL A 224 5.47 1.09 1.10
N THR A 225 6.27 1.29 2.14
CA THR A 225 6.56 2.60 2.69
C THR A 225 7.96 2.62 3.34
N HIS A 226 8.55 3.81 3.47
CA HIS A 226 9.71 4.06 4.31
C HIS A 226 9.31 4.69 5.67
N ASN A 227 8.03 5.04 5.85
CA ASN A 227 7.52 5.65 7.08
C ASN A 227 7.01 4.59 8.05
N THR A 228 7.74 4.41 9.16
CA THR A 228 7.39 3.44 10.21
C THR A 228 6.00 3.72 10.81
N SER A 229 5.64 4.99 11.00
CA SER A 229 4.34 5.33 11.58
C SER A 229 3.18 4.92 10.67
N GLU A 230 3.31 5.09 9.34
CA GLU A 230 2.30 4.64 8.37
C GLU A 230 2.11 3.12 8.42
N ALA A 231 3.21 2.38 8.40
CA ALA A 231 3.18 0.92 8.47
C ALA A 231 2.43 0.44 9.72
N LEU A 232 2.78 1.00 10.89
CA LEU A 232 2.18 0.61 12.17
C LEU A 232 0.71 1.02 12.34
N LEU A 233 0.27 2.09 11.66
CA LEU A 233 -1.11 2.60 11.78
C LEU A 233 -2.09 1.85 10.88
N LEU A 234 -1.64 1.40 9.72
CA LEU A 234 -2.51 0.85 8.68
C LEU A 234 -2.50 -0.66 8.64
N ALA A 235 -1.33 -1.28 8.84
CA ALA A 235 -1.16 -2.69 8.56
C ALA A 235 -1.61 -3.62 9.70
N SER A 236 -1.95 -4.84 9.33
CA SER A 236 -2.17 -5.97 10.24
C SER A 236 -0.91 -6.81 10.46
N ARG A 237 0.08 -6.66 9.55
CA ARG A 237 1.37 -7.37 9.60
C ARG A 237 2.45 -6.49 9.02
N LEU A 238 3.62 -6.52 9.62
CA LEU A 238 4.80 -5.76 9.21
C LEU A 238 5.90 -6.71 8.76
N ILE A 239 6.42 -6.44 7.57
CA ILE A 239 7.64 -7.07 7.04
C ILE A 239 8.69 -5.96 6.92
N VAL A 240 9.88 -6.20 7.44
CA VAL A 240 11.02 -5.29 7.28
C VAL A 240 12.03 -5.95 6.36
N LEU A 241 12.34 -5.27 5.26
CA LEU A 241 13.39 -5.68 4.33
C LEU A 241 14.68 -4.90 4.60
N GLY A 242 15.78 -5.63 4.73
CA GLY A 242 17.13 -5.04 4.76
C GLY A 242 17.82 -5.07 3.40
N PRO A 243 18.94 -4.39 3.26
CA PRO A 243 19.80 -4.53 2.09
C PRO A 243 20.34 -5.96 2.00
N HIS A 244 20.46 -6.48 0.78
CA HIS A 244 21.12 -7.77 0.57
C HIS A 244 22.59 -7.66 0.99
N ARG A 245 23.04 -8.62 1.80
CA ARG A 245 24.45 -8.74 2.20
C ARG A 245 25.22 -9.53 1.13
N GLU A 246 26.26 -8.95 0.58
CA GLU A 246 27.11 -9.64 -0.40
C GLU A 246 27.60 -10.97 0.17
N HIS A 247 27.57 -12.01 -0.67
CA HIS A 247 27.93 -13.39 -0.33
C HIS A 247 27.03 -14.11 0.70
N SER A 248 25.88 -13.55 1.04
CA SER A 248 24.88 -14.25 1.88
C SER A 248 23.81 -14.90 1.02
N SER A 249 23.51 -16.17 1.27
CA SER A 249 22.34 -16.86 0.75
C SER A 249 21.09 -16.67 1.62
N GLU A 250 21.22 -15.92 2.73
CA GLU A 250 20.12 -15.68 3.64
C GLU A 250 19.08 -14.73 3.04
N SER A 251 17.85 -14.88 3.50
CA SER A 251 16.78 -13.94 3.18
C SER A 251 17.09 -12.55 3.72
N ASN A 252 16.78 -11.53 2.93
CA ASN A 252 16.90 -10.15 3.40
C ASN A 252 15.67 -9.63 4.17
N VAL A 253 14.80 -10.52 4.64
CA VAL A 253 13.75 -10.21 5.62
C VAL A 253 14.37 -10.10 7.01
N LEU A 254 14.37 -8.90 7.59
CA LEU A 254 14.91 -8.63 8.93
C LEU A 254 13.89 -8.88 10.05
N LEU A 255 12.60 -8.70 9.73
CA LEU A 255 11.49 -8.85 10.66
C LEU A 255 10.23 -9.20 9.88
N ASP A 256 9.45 -10.13 10.42
CA ASP A 256 8.11 -10.45 9.98
C ASP A 256 7.25 -10.68 11.22
N MET A 257 6.27 -9.80 11.47
CA MET A 257 5.48 -9.86 12.70
C MET A 257 4.05 -9.39 12.49
N PRO A 258 3.07 -10.00 13.17
CA PRO A 258 1.73 -9.46 13.24
C PRO A 258 1.71 -8.13 14.01
N LEU A 259 0.81 -7.25 13.62
CA LEU A 259 0.60 -5.98 14.31
C LEU A 259 -0.73 -6.01 15.06
N PRO A 260 -0.77 -5.42 16.27
CA PRO A 260 -2.02 -5.34 17.01
C PRO A 260 -3.05 -4.53 16.22
N GLN A 261 -4.27 -5.09 16.11
CA GLN A 261 -5.39 -4.40 15.49
C GLN A 261 -6.08 -3.53 16.53
N PHE A 262 -6.15 -2.24 16.27
CA PHE A 262 -6.78 -1.29 17.17
C PHE A 262 -8.09 -0.79 16.54
N SER A 263 -9.13 -0.72 17.36
CA SER A 263 -10.44 -0.14 17.00
C SER A 263 -10.41 1.39 16.93
N ASP A 264 -9.43 2.01 17.58
CA ASP A 264 -9.39 3.46 17.77
C ASP A 264 -9.01 4.23 16.50
N ARG A 265 -9.42 5.50 16.47
CA ARG A 265 -9.00 6.42 15.41
C ARG A 265 -7.48 6.56 15.38
N ILE A 266 -6.92 6.71 14.18
CA ILE A 266 -5.47 6.85 13.95
C ILE A 266 -4.85 7.95 14.83
N SER A 267 -5.57 9.06 15.05
CA SER A 267 -5.11 10.17 15.90
C SER A 267 -4.90 9.78 17.36
N VAL A 268 -5.82 8.98 17.93
CA VAL A 268 -5.74 8.49 19.32
C VAL A 268 -4.59 7.50 19.46
N ARG A 269 -4.45 6.57 18.50
CA ARG A 269 -3.39 5.58 18.50
C ARG A 269 -2.00 6.20 18.48
N LYS A 270 -1.78 7.24 17.66
CA LYS A 270 -0.48 7.95 17.60
C LYS A 270 0.00 8.48 18.94
N GLN A 271 -0.88 8.74 19.88
CA GLN A 271 -0.56 9.29 21.20
C GLN A 271 -0.31 8.21 22.27
N SER A 272 -0.57 6.92 21.96
CA SER A 272 -0.40 5.86 22.94
C SER A 272 1.08 5.54 23.16
N ARG A 273 1.44 5.23 24.41
CA ARG A 273 2.79 4.80 24.80
C ARG A 273 3.21 3.53 24.06
N GLU A 274 2.30 2.59 23.92
CA GLU A 274 2.52 1.33 23.20
C GLU A 274 2.90 1.55 21.74
N PHE A 275 2.26 2.51 21.07
CA PHE A 275 2.61 2.87 19.71
C PHE A 275 4.04 3.44 19.61
N HIS A 276 4.44 4.29 20.56
CA HIS A 276 5.77 4.86 20.57
C HIS A 276 6.85 3.79 20.84
N GLU A 277 6.62 2.89 21.79
CA GLU A 277 7.54 1.79 22.10
C GLU A 277 7.70 0.84 20.89
N LEU A 278 6.59 0.48 20.23
CA LEU A 278 6.60 -0.34 19.03
C LEU A 278 7.31 0.36 17.86
N ARG A 279 7.07 1.65 17.67
CA ARG A 279 7.74 2.44 16.64
C ARG A 279 9.26 2.45 16.83
N GLU A 280 9.72 2.70 18.03
CA GLU A 280 11.16 2.69 18.36
C GLU A 280 11.78 1.31 18.19
N PHE A 281 11.07 0.25 18.58
CA PHE A 281 11.52 -1.12 18.33
C PHE A 281 11.72 -1.41 16.84
N VAL A 282 10.72 -1.06 16.01
CA VAL A 282 10.76 -1.28 14.56
C VAL A 282 11.87 -0.43 13.93
N LYS A 283 12.01 0.86 14.30
CA LYS A 283 13.07 1.73 13.79
C LYS A 283 14.46 1.13 14.04
N ARG A 284 14.72 0.63 15.24
CA ARG A 284 16.01 -0.02 15.57
C ARG A 284 16.28 -1.25 14.72
N ARG A 285 15.24 -2.04 14.41
CA ARG A 285 15.38 -3.23 13.58
C ARG A 285 15.56 -2.90 12.09
N ALA A 286 14.84 -1.90 11.60
CA ALA A 286 14.84 -1.50 10.19
C ALA A 286 16.09 -0.71 9.78
N TYR A 287 16.59 0.16 10.68
CA TYR A 287 17.62 1.15 10.35
C TYR A 287 18.87 1.07 11.22
N GLY A 288 18.95 0.09 12.15
CA GLY A 288 20.04 0.00 13.11
C GLY A 288 20.00 1.12 14.17
N ALA A 289 21.07 1.25 14.96
CA ALA A 289 21.17 2.26 16.02
C ALA A 289 21.58 3.66 15.54
N SER A 290 21.41 3.99 14.26
CA SER A 290 21.74 5.32 13.72
C SER A 290 20.60 6.32 13.90
N PRO A 291 20.82 7.44 14.59
CA PRO A 291 19.84 8.50 14.74
C PRO A 291 19.95 9.46 13.56
N ARG A 292 19.32 9.20 12.43
CA ARG A 292 19.14 10.21 11.35
C ARG A 292 17.93 9.86 10.50
N HIS A 293 16.89 10.60 10.71
CA HIS A 293 15.80 11.14 9.90
C HIS A 293 14.52 11.22 10.73
N ASP A 294 14.45 12.26 11.57
CA ASP A 294 13.19 12.71 12.15
C ASP A 294 12.49 13.61 11.13
N GLU A 295 11.56 13.03 10.36
CA GLU A 295 10.58 13.80 9.57
C GLU A 295 9.31 14.16 10.37
N ASP A 296 9.24 13.77 11.64
CA ASP A 296 8.18 14.16 12.57
C ASP A 296 8.68 15.27 13.56
N GLN A 297 9.23 16.38 13.05
CA GLN A 297 9.37 17.55 13.91
C GLN A 297 7.98 18.14 14.17
N PRO A 298 7.59 18.36 15.44
CA PRO A 298 6.39 19.14 15.72
C PRO A 298 6.60 20.54 15.12
N VAL A 299 5.61 20.99 14.36
CA VAL A 299 5.53 22.38 13.91
C VAL A 299 5.61 23.25 15.15
N PRO A 300 6.57 24.20 15.27
CA PRO A 300 6.61 25.09 16.41
C PRO A 300 5.27 25.85 16.45
N GLU A 301 4.60 25.80 17.58
CA GLU A 301 3.45 26.66 17.86
C GLU A 301 3.91 28.11 17.67
N MET A 302 3.37 28.76 16.65
CA MET A 302 3.50 30.22 16.53
C MET A 302 2.70 30.83 17.67
N ASP A 303 3.41 31.33 18.65
CA ASP A 303 2.86 32.16 19.72
C ASP A 303 2.27 33.42 19.10
N VAL A 304 0.93 33.42 19.01
CA VAL A 304 0.17 34.62 18.59
C VAL A 304 0.04 35.52 19.78
N ARG A 305 1.13 36.20 20.12
CA ARG A 305 1.09 37.46 20.93
C ARG A 305 1.73 38.55 20.11
N GLY A 306 0.86 39.26 19.42
CA GLY A 306 1.20 40.55 18.91
C GLY A 306 1.44 41.52 20.07
N ASP A 307 2.57 42.18 20.05
CA ASP A 307 2.72 43.49 20.67
C ASP A 307 3.32 44.44 19.65
N LEU A 308 2.48 45.43 19.32
CA LEU A 308 2.85 46.68 18.69
C LEU A 308 3.77 47.47 19.63
N GLN A 309 4.96 47.75 19.20
CA GLN A 309 5.62 49.03 19.40
C GLN A 309 6.62 49.32 18.29
#